data_adab462cf5bfb05e31b26444a02a8641
#
_entry.id   adab462cf5bfb05e31b26444a02a8641
#
_cell.length_a   1.000
_cell.length_b   1.000
_cell.length_c   1.000
_cell.angle_alpha   90.00
_cell.angle_beta   90.00
_cell.angle_gamma   90.00
#
_symmetry.space_group_name_H-M   'P 1'
#
loop_
_entity.id
_entity.type
_entity.pdbx_description
1 polymer ?
#
loop_
_entity_poly.entity_id
_entity_poly.type
_entity_poly.pdbx_seq_one_letter_code
_entity_poly.pdbx_strand_id
1 'polypeptide(L)'
;FLFEMATGTGKTLISSSVIKLFLKSGNARRVLFLVDRLELEDQAFKAFRNYLGRDFNCVIYKDAKDSWANAQVVVSTVQTFLAGDRYKKEFSPTDFELVISDEAHRSIGGNSRAVFEYFVGYKLGLTATPKDYLKGFEHEGSDTQREFEKRQLLDTYKTFGCEAGEPTFRYDLLKGVKDNFLINPVVVDARTEITTELLSKNGYAVRAISDEGENIEEVFTEKHY
;
A
#
# COMPACT_ATOMS: atom_id res chain seq x y z
N PHE A 1 -9.59 8.53 4.66
CA PHE A 1 -9.81 7.39 5.56
C PHE A 1 -8.66 6.39 5.42
N LEU A 2 -8.21 5.81 6.52
CA LEU A 2 -7.19 4.76 6.55
C LEU A 2 -7.69 3.57 7.37
N PHE A 3 -7.70 2.38 6.75
CA PHE A 3 -7.99 1.13 7.43
C PHE A 3 -6.69 0.34 7.58
N GLU A 4 -6.21 0.25 8.82
CA GLU A 4 -5.07 -0.58 9.19
C GLU A 4 -5.57 -1.98 9.53
N MET A 5 -5.33 -2.93 8.65
CA MET A 5 -5.86 -4.29 8.78
C MET A 5 -4.76 -5.30 8.47
N ALA A 6 -4.57 -6.29 9.35
CA ALA A 6 -3.62 -7.36 9.14
C ALA A 6 -3.89 -8.14 7.84
N THR A 7 -2.86 -8.75 7.28
CA THR A 7 -3.02 -9.63 6.12
C THR A 7 -3.90 -10.83 6.47
N GLY A 8 -4.80 -11.21 5.58
CA GLY A 8 -5.74 -12.32 5.82
C GLY A 8 -7.01 -11.96 6.58
N THR A 9 -7.17 -10.72 7.06
CA THR A 9 -8.36 -10.28 7.83
C THR A 9 -9.54 -9.81 6.97
N GLY A 10 -9.46 -9.98 5.64
CA GLY A 10 -10.56 -9.66 4.74
C GLY A 10 -10.58 -8.24 4.20
N LYS A 11 -9.43 -7.58 3.98
CA LYS A 11 -9.33 -6.25 3.37
C LYS A 11 -10.20 -6.10 2.11
N THR A 12 -10.15 -7.08 1.21
CA THR A 12 -10.94 -7.07 -0.03
C THR A 12 -12.45 -7.16 0.22
N LEU A 13 -12.88 -7.92 1.22
CA LEU A 13 -14.29 -8.02 1.60
C LEU A 13 -14.81 -6.70 2.18
N ILE A 14 -14.05 -6.08 3.08
CA ILE A 14 -14.36 -4.75 3.63
C ILE A 14 -14.41 -3.71 2.51
N SER A 15 -13.46 -3.73 1.57
CA SER A 15 -13.47 -2.85 0.39
C SER A 15 -14.77 -3.01 -0.41
N SER A 16 -15.18 -4.26 -0.66
CA SER A 16 -16.44 -4.53 -1.35
C SER A 16 -17.63 -3.94 -0.62
N SER A 17 -17.65 -4.02 0.71
CA SER A 17 -18.71 -3.48 1.54
C SER A 17 -18.75 -1.95 1.50
N VAL A 18 -17.59 -1.29 1.57
CA VAL A 18 -17.47 0.17 1.44
C VAL A 18 -17.90 0.63 0.05
N ILE A 19 -17.44 -0.04 -1.01
CA ILE A 19 -17.84 0.24 -2.39
C ILE A 19 -19.37 0.15 -2.51
N LYS A 20 -19.96 -0.94 -2.04
CA LYS A 20 -21.41 -1.16 -2.07
C LYS A 20 -22.17 -0.07 -1.33
N LEU A 21 -21.68 0.33 -0.16
CA LEU A 21 -22.27 1.41 0.64
C LEU A 21 -22.26 2.73 -0.13
N PHE A 22 -21.12 3.13 -0.69
CA PHE A 22 -20.98 4.39 -1.42
C PHE A 22 -21.84 4.43 -2.68
N LEU A 23 -21.85 3.35 -3.46
CA LEU A 23 -22.65 3.27 -4.69
C LEU A 23 -24.16 3.23 -4.38
N LYS A 24 -24.60 2.46 -3.37
CA LYS A 24 -26.03 2.39 -3.01
C LYS A 24 -26.57 3.66 -2.35
N SER A 25 -25.74 4.37 -1.58
CA SER A 25 -26.12 5.64 -0.95
C SER A 25 -26.09 6.83 -1.92
N GLY A 26 -25.55 6.64 -3.14
CA GLY A 26 -25.35 7.73 -4.09
C GLY A 26 -24.20 8.68 -3.76
N ASN A 27 -23.36 8.35 -2.75
CA ASN A 27 -22.17 9.12 -2.41
C ASN A 27 -21.03 8.95 -3.44
N ALA A 28 -21.07 7.89 -4.22
CA ALA A 28 -20.25 7.71 -5.40
C ALA A 28 -21.07 7.06 -6.52
N ARG A 29 -20.78 7.43 -7.76
CA ARG A 29 -21.29 6.77 -8.97
C ARG A 29 -20.25 5.85 -9.56
N ARG A 30 -18.97 6.21 -9.40
CA ARG A 30 -17.84 5.43 -9.91
C ARG A 30 -16.74 5.33 -8.86
N VAL A 31 -16.15 4.16 -8.78
CA VAL A 31 -15.08 3.82 -7.82
C VAL A 31 -13.87 3.30 -8.55
N LEU A 32 -12.70 3.83 -8.22
CA LEU A 32 -11.40 3.32 -8.65
C LEU A 32 -10.76 2.51 -7.52
N PHE A 33 -10.40 1.26 -7.81
CA PHE A 33 -9.64 0.42 -6.91
C PHE A 33 -8.23 0.20 -7.46
N LEU A 34 -7.25 0.75 -6.76
CA LEU A 34 -5.85 0.69 -7.13
C LEU A 34 -5.11 -0.40 -6.37
N VAL A 35 -4.39 -1.23 -7.07
CA VAL A 35 -3.52 -2.28 -6.53
C VAL A 35 -2.06 -2.06 -6.94
N ASP A 36 -1.14 -2.66 -6.19
CA ASP A 36 0.29 -2.53 -6.43
C ASP A 36 0.80 -3.50 -7.52
N ARG A 37 0.17 -4.69 -7.67
CA ARG A 37 0.63 -5.76 -8.55
C ARG A 37 -0.49 -6.34 -9.41
N LEU A 38 -0.12 -6.85 -10.60
CA LEU A 38 -1.07 -7.43 -11.55
C LEU A 38 -1.85 -8.64 -11.00
N GLU A 39 -1.20 -9.47 -10.18
CA GLU A 39 -1.86 -10.64 -9.59
C GLU A 39 -2.98 -10.22 -8.62
N LEU A 40 -2.79 -9.09 -7.92
CA LEU A 40 -3.80 -8.53 -7.01
C LEU A 40 -4.98 -7.92 -7.77
N GLU A 41 -4.77 -7.44 -9.00
CA GLU A 41 -5.82 -6.91 -9.87
C GLU A 41 -6.87 -7.99 -10.20
N ASP A 42 -6.42 -9.18 -10.63
CA ASP A 42 -7.31 -10.30 -10.91
C ASP A 42 -8.03 -10.83 -9.66
N GLN A 43 -7.32 -10.88 -8.52
CA GLN A 43 -7.91 -11.31 -7.25
C GLN A 43 -9.00 -10.34 -6.78
N ALA A 44 -8.72 -9.03 -6.81
CA ALA A 44 -9.69 -8.00 -6.45
C ALA A 44 -10.91 -8.03 -7.38
N PHE A 45 -10.68 -8.14 -8.68
CA PHE A 45 -11.75 -8.22 -9.66
C PHE A 45 -12.66 -9.43 -9.46
N LYS A 46 -12.11 -10.61 -9.24
CA LYS A 46 -12.89 -11.83 -8.95
C LYS A 46 -13.73 -11.64 -7.67
N ALA A 47 -13.14 -11.08 -6.63
CA ALA A 47 -13.86 -10.80 -5.39
C ALA A 47 -15.00 -9.79 -5.62
N PHE A 48 -14.75 -8.69 -6.33
CA PHE A 48 -15.77 -7.69 -6.60
C PHE A 48 -16.89 -8.23 -7.50
N ARG A 49 -16.58 -9.06 -8.49
CA ARG A 49 -17.61 -9.77 -9.26
C ARG A 49 -18.49 -10.65 -8.39
N ASN A 50 -17.93 -11.34 -7.42
CA ASN A 50 -18.69 -12.16 -6.49
C ASN A 50 -19.58 -11.36 -5.57
N TYR A 51 -19.06 -10.28 -4.98
CA TYR A 51 -19.78 -9.51 -3.95
C TYR A 51 -20.66 -8.40 -4.51
N LEU A 52 -20.28 -7.83 -5.66
CA LEU A 52 -20.92 -6.65 -6.24
C LEU A 52 -21.55 -6.91 -7.61
N GLY A 53 -21.14 -7.95 -8.33
CA GLY A 53 -21.46 -8.14 -9.74
C GLY A 53 -22.96 -8.36 -10.06
N ARG A 54 -23.80 -8.56 -9.06
CA ARG A 54 -25.28 -8.57 -9.24
C ARG A 54 -25.88 -7.17 -9.31
N ASP A 55 -25.22 -6.21 -8.65
CA ASP A 55 -25.75 -4.85 -8.51
C ASP A 55 -24.96 -3.84 -9.38
N PHE A 56 -23.67 -4.09 -9.64
CA PHE A 56 -22.76 -3.14 -10.26
C PHE A 56 -21.84 -3.79 -11.27
N ASN A 57 -21.52 -3.04 -12.33
CA ASN A 57 -20.55 -3.48 -13.34
C ASN A 57 -19.11 -3.22 -12.83
N CYS A 58 -18.32 -4.30 -12.74
CA CYS A 58 -16.94 -4.29 -12.33
C CYS A 58 -16.05 -4.70 -13.51
N VAL A 59 -14.98 -3.95 -13.78
CA VAL A 59 -14.04 -4.23 -14.87
C VAL A 59 -12.59 -4.07 -14.43
N ILE A 60 -11.69 -4.80 -15.09
CA ILE A 60 -10.27 -4.49 -15.08
C ILE A 60 -10.00 -3.49 -16.21
N TYR A 61 -9.39 -2.36 -15.90
CA TYR A 61 -9.18 -1.27 -16.84
C TYR A 61 -8.44 -1.73 -18.11
N LYS A 62 -7.32 -2.43 -17.98
CA LYS A 62 -6.49 -2.87 -19.13
C LYS A 62 -7.21 -3.81 -20.08
N ASP A 63 -8.19 -4.59 -19.59
CA ASP A 63 -8.90 -5.62 -20.35
C ASP A 63 -10.24 -5.11 -20.90
N ALA A 64 -10.70 -3.98 -20.38
CA ALA A 64 -12.06 -3.49 -20.63
C ALA A 64 -12.20 -2.71 -21.96
N LYS A 65 -11.12 -2.48 -22.71
CA LYS A 65 -11.09 -1.56 -23.87
C LYS A 65 -11.84 -0.28 -23.52
N ASP A 66 -12.93 0.04 -24.22
CA ASP A 66 -13.71 1.28 -23.96
C ASP A 66 -14.85 1.07 -22.95
N SER A 67 -15.10 -0.16 -22.49
CA SER A 67 -16.22 -0.47 -21.57
C SER A 67 -15.99 0.02 -20.14
N TRP A 68 -14.76 0.38 -19.76
CA TRP A 68 -14.45 0.95 -18.46
C TRP A 68 -15.16 2.30 -18.22
N ALA A 69 -15.47 3.04 -19.29
CA ALA A 69 -16.16 4.33 -19.18
C ALA A 69 -17.56 4.21 -18.54
N ASN A 70 -18.22 3.07 -18.74
CA ASN A 70 -19.57 2.80 -18.22
C ASN A 70 -19.57 1.92 -16.96
N ALA A 71 -18.40 1.52 -16.44
CA ALA A 71 -18.31 0.70 -15.28
C ALA A 71 -18.37 1.50 -13.98
N GLN A 72 -19.11 0.99 -12.99
CA GLN A 72 -19.17 1.59 -11.66
C GLN A 72 -17.92 1.29 -10.85
N VAL A 73 -17.29 0.14 -11.03
CA VAL A 73 -16.05 -0.24 -10.34
C VAL A 73 -14.96 -0.55 -11.34
N VAL A 74 -13.90 0.22 -11.32
CA VAL A 74 -12.71 0.04 -12.16
C VAL A 74 -11.55 -0.41 -11.30
N VAL A 75 -10.97 -1.57 -11.61
CA VAL A 75 -9.77 -2.11 -10.96
C VAL A 75 -8.58 -1.87 -11.86
N SER A 76 -7.50 -1.36 -11.31
CA SER A 76 -6.25 -1.15 -12.07
C SER A 76 -5.02 -1.19 -11.18
N THR A 77 -3.87 -1.47 -11.78
CA THR A 77 -2.61 -1.20 -11.12
C THR A 77 -2.23 0.28 -11.26
N VAL A 78 -1.51 0.81 -10.28
CA VAL A 78 -0.97 2.18 -10.36
C VAL A 78 -0.06 2.33 -11.58
N GLN A 79 0.74 1.31 -11.89
CA GLN A 79 1.68 1.31 -13.01
C GLN A 79 0.96 1.42 -14.36
N THR A 80 -0.19 0.77 -14.51
CA THR A 80 -1.01 0.86 -15.73
C THR A 80 -1.50 2.28 -15.97
N PHE A 81 -1.88 2.99 -14.93
CA PHE A 81 -2.32 4.40 -15.00
C PHE A 81 -1.16 5.35 -15.30
N LEU A 82 0.02 5.11 -14.70
CA LEU A 82 1.23 5.90 -14.94
C LEU A 82 1.77 5.74 -16.36
N ALA A 83 1.61 4.56 -16.97
CA ALA A 83 2.12 4.27 -18.31
C ALA A 83 1.55 5.23 -19.35
N GLY A 84 2.40 6.10 -19.86
CA GLY A 84 2.02 7.11 -20.86
C GLY A 84 1.07 8.18 -20.34
N ASP A 85 1.03 8.43 -19.02
CA ASP A 85 0.13 9.38 -18.35
C ASP A 85 -1.36 9.13 -18.64
N ARG A 86 -1.77 7.85 -18.73
CA ARG A 86 -3.14 7.46 -19.07
C ARG A 86 -4.17 8.09 -18.15
N TYR A 87 -3.87 8.15 -16.84
CA TYR A 87 -4.77 8.76 -15.86
C TYR A 87 -5.14 10.21 -16.15
N LYS A 88 -4.24 10.98 -16.83
CA LYS A 88 -4.53 12.36 -17.25
C LYS A 88 -5.16 12.44 -18.63
N LYS A 89 -4.83 11.49 -19.51
CA LYS A 89 -5.28 11.52 -20.92
C LYS A 89 -6.68 10.96 -21.10
N GLU A 90 -7.04 9.98 -20.30
CA GLU A 90 -8.27 9.21 -20.47
C GLU A 90 -9.31 9.52 -19.39
N PHE A 91 -8.91 10.17 -18.29
CA PHE A 91 -9.79 10.46 -17.16
C PHE A 91 -9.74 11.94 -16.77
N SER A 92 -10.90 12.42 -16.32
CA SER A 92 -11.04 13.69 -15.61
C SER A 92 -10.75 13.47 -14.09
N PRO A 93 -10.25 14.49 -13.37
CA PRO A 93 -10.09 14.42 -11.91
C PRO A 93 -11.34 14.04 -11.14
N THR A 94 -12.53 14.25 -11.72
CA THR A 94 -13.84 13.98 -11.12
C THR A 94 -14.48 12.68 -11.57
N ASP A 95 -13.80 11.85 -12.38
CA ASP A 95 -14.38 10.62 -12.91
C ASP A 95 -14.60 9.52 -11.86
N PHE A 96 -13.91 9.62 -10.73
CA PHE A 96 -14.09 8.70 -9.62
C PHE A 96 -14.34 9.47 -8.34
N GLU A 97 -15.50 9.28 -7.74
CA GLU A 97 -15.88 9.90 -6.48
C GLU A 97 -15.32 9.16 -5.26
N LEU A 98 -14.87 7.91 -5.43
CA LEU A 98 -14.15 7.15 -4.42
C LEU A 98 -12.92 6.48 -5.05
N VAL A 99 -11.76 6.72 -4.47
CA VAL A 99 -10.51 6.04 -4.83
C VAL A 99 -10.03 5.22 -3.64
N ILE A 100 -9.89 3.92 -3.84
CA ILE A 100 -9.39 2.99 -2.83
C ILE A 100 -8.01 2.51 -3.26
N SER A 101 -7.03 2.59 -2.37
CA SER A 101 -5.69 2.04 -2.59
C SER A 101 -5.45 0.86 -1.68
N ASP A 102 -5.27 -0.31 -2.25
CA ASP A 102 -4.75 -1.47 -1.53
C ASP A 102 -3.23 -1.33 -1.37
N GLU A 103 -2.69 -1.84 -0.27
CA GLU A 103 -1.31 -1.63 0.16
C GLU A 103 -0.92 -0.13 0.12
N ALA A 104 -1.75 0.69 0.74
CA ALA A 104 -1.70 2.15 0.68
C ALA A 104 -0.32 2.75 1.01
N HIS A 105 0.46 2.09 1.88
CA HIS A 105 1.82 2.50 2.23
C HIS A 105 2.80 2.50 1.03
N ARG A 106 2.45 1.81 -0.07
CA ARG A 106 3.23 1.81 -1.33
C ARG A 106 2.76 2.87 -2.31
N SER A 107 1.47 3.19 -2.29
CA SER A 107 0.86 4.13 -3.24
C SER A 107 1.12 5.60 -2.91
N ILE A 108 1.61 5.91 -1.72
CA ILE A 108 1.88 7.29 -1.27
C ILE A 108 3.27 7.81 -1.65
N GLY A 109 4.15 6.95 -2.18
CA GLY A 109 5.53 7.32 -2.54
C GLY A 109 5.73 7.53 -4.04
N GLY A 110 6.67 8.42 -4.39
CA GLY A 110 7.12 8.62 -5.76
C GLY A 110 5.99 8.95 -6.76
N ASN A 111 6.09 8.39 -7.96
CA ASN A 111 5.13 8.63 -9.04
C ASN A 111 3.74 8.06 -8.75
N SER A 112 3.62 7.06 -7.89
CA SER A 112 2.33 6.45 -7.53
C SER A 112 1.39 7.45 -6.85
N ARG A 113 1.94 8.36 -6.07
CA ARG A 113 1.23 9.46 -5.42
C ARG A 113 0.50 10.35 -6.42
N ALA A 114 1.11 10.63 -7.57
CA ALA A 114 0.54 11.50 -8.59
C ALA A 114 -0.80 10.96 -9.13
N VAL A 115 -0.93 9.64 -9.30
CA VAL A 115 -2.19 9.00 -9.71
C VAL A 115 -3.24 9.15 -8.61
N PHE A 116 -2.85 8.87 -7.37
CA PHE A 116 -3.77 8.92 -6.24
C PHE A 116 -4.27 10.34 -5.95
N GLU A 117 -3.41 11.36 -6.06
CA GLU A 117 -3.76 12.76 -5.84
C GLU A 117 -4.53 13.39 -7.00
N TYR A 118 -4.38 12.87 -8.22
CA TYR A 118 -5.06 13.39 -9.40
C TYR A 118 -6.58 13.40 -9.26
N PHE A 119 -7.15 12.33 -8.74
CA PHE A 119 -8.60 12.22 -8.55
C PHE A 119 -9.03 12.96 -7.28
N VAL A 120 -10.11 13.75 -7.36
CA VAL A 120 -10.56 14.64 -6.28
C VAL A 120 -11.52 13.97 -5.29
N GLY A 121 -11.99 12.74 -5.59
CA GLY A 121 -12.96 12.01 -4.79
C GLY A 121 -12.48 11.62 -3.38
N TYR A 122 -13.35 10.98 -2.62
CA TYR A 122 -13.03 10.36 -1.33
C TYR A 122 -11.88 9.37 -1.49
N LYS A 123 -11.00 9.31 -0.49
CA LYS A 123 -9.83 8.44 -0.49
C LYS A 123 -9.85 7.48 0.68
N LEU A 124 -9.68 6.18 0.37
CA LEU A 124 -9.54 5.13 1.35
C LEU A 124 -8.22 4.37 1.12
N GLY A 125 -7.37 4.33 2.12
CA GLY A 125 -6.18 3.48 2.16
C GLY A 125 -6.45 2.21 2.94
N LEU A 126 -5.99 1.08 2.42
CA LEU A 126 -5.98 -0.22 3.10
C LEU A 126 -4.52 -0.66 3.23
N THR A 127 -4.08 -1.00 4.42
CA THR A 127 -2.72 -1.49 4.64
C THR A 127 -2.62 -2.31 5.92
N ALA A 128 -1.69 -3.25 5.96
CA ALA A 128 -1.30 -3.96 7.19
C ALA A 128 -0.14 -3.25 7.90
N THR A 129 0.63 -2.44 7.18
CA THR A 129 1.90 -1.85 7.63
C THR A 129 1.97 -0.38 7.25
N PRO A 130 1.16 0.49 7.88
CA PRO A 130 1.24 1.92 7.63
C PRO A 130 2.62 2.44 8.02
N LYS A 131 3.14 3.39 7.25
CA LYS A 131 4.41 4.06 7.52
C LYS A 131 4.15 5.31 8.36
N ASP A 132 4.73 5.33 9.55
CA ASP A 132 4.67 6.44 10.50
C ASP A 132 6.05 7.11 10.57
N TYR A 133 6.33 7.98 9.61
CA TYR A 133 7.61 8.68 9.52
C TYR A 133 7.71 9.92 10.43
N LEU A 134 6.61 10.33 11.03
CA LEU A 134 6.56 11.49 11.94
C LEU A 134 6.76 11.07 13.40
N LYS A 135 6.60 9.78 13.71
CA LYS A 135 6.77 9.27 15.06
C LYS A 135 8.20 9.48 15.56
N GLY A 136 8.33 10.19 16.68
CA GLY A 136 9.63 10.46 17.31
C GLY A 136 10.53 11.47 16.57
N PHE A 137 9.98 12.23 15.62
CA PHE A 137 10.72 13.29 14.96
C PHE A 137 10.70 14.56 15.81
N GLU A 138 11.86 14.94 16.35
CA GLU A 138 12.05 16.18 17.11
C GLU A 138 12.53 17.31 16.18
N HIS A 139 11.89 18.46 16.27
CA HIS A 139 12.22 19.65 15.49
C HIS A 139 13.41 20.42 16.11
N GLU A 140 14.64 20.12 15.66
CA GLU A 140 15.80 20.95 16.01
C GLU A 140 16.63 21.31 14.75
N GLY A 141 16.62 22.61 14.36
CA GLY A 141 17.48 23.19 13.33
C GLY A 141 16.85 23.47 11.96
N SER A 142 17.54 24.20 11.08
CA SER A 142 17.03 24.68 9.78
C SER A 142 16.92 23.63 8.68
N ASP A 143 17.72 22.56 8.72
CA ASP A 143 17.61 21.44 7.77
C ASP A 143 16.40 20.53 8.08
N THR A 144 15.86 20.64 9.27
CA THR A 144 14.70 19.92 9.80
C THR A 144 13.40 20.24 9.06
N GLN A 145 13.22 21.46 8.55
CA GLN A 145 11.97 21.82 7.85
C GLN A 145 11.78 20.99 6.56
N ARG A 146 12.82 20.89 5.74
CA ARG A 146 12.77 20.09 4.49
C ARG A 146 12.65 18.59 4.75
N GLU A 147 13.33 18.09 5.77
CA GLU A 147 13.19 16.69 6.18
C GLU A 147 11.81 16.40 6.75
N PHE A 148 11.25 17.29 7.55
CA PHE A 148 9.89 17.19 8.05
C PHE A 148 8.86 17.14 6.92
N GLU A 149 8.93 18.05 5.97
CA GLU A 149 8.05 18.08 4.80
C GLU A 149 8.18 16.78 3.97
N LYS A 150 9.40 16.30 3.76
CA LYS A 150 9.65 15.03 3.07
C LYS A 150 9.08 13.83 3.81
N ARG A 151 9.25 13.76 5.14
CA ARG A 151 8.67 12.71 5.99
C ARG A 151 7.15 12.78 6.00
N GLN A 152 6.58 13.96 6.10
CA GLN A 152 5.15 14.19 6.04
C GLN A 152 4.55 13.70 4.71
N LEU A 153 5.24 13.90 3.59
CA LEU A 153 4.83 13.41 2.29
C LEU A 153 4.84 11.88 2.18
N LEU A 154 5.68 11.20 2.93
CA LEU A 154 5.83 9.74 2.93
C LEU A 154 5.04 9.06 4.04
N ASP A 155 4.45 9.85 4.95
CA ASP A 155 3.66 9.34 6.06
C ASP A 155 2.27 8.88 5.61
N THR A 156 1.93 7.63 5.96
CA THR A 156 0.66 7.03 5.54
C THR A 156 -0.52 7.69 6.24
N TYR A 157 -0.44 7.91 7.54
CA TYR A 157 -1.54 8.50 8.32
C TYR A 157 -1.87 9.90 7.82
N LYS A 158 -0.85 10.72 7.64
CA LYS A 158 -1.01 12.10 7.16
C LYS A 158 -1.60 12.16 5.76
N THR A 159 -1.17 11.28 4.86
CA THR A 159 -1.68 11.23 3.48
C THR A 159 -3.19 10.93 3.44
N PHE A 160 -3.70 10.13 4.37
CA PHE A 160 -5.12 9.82 4.47
C PHE A 160 -5.89 10.69 5.47
N GLY A 161 -5.28 11.78 5.97
CA GLY A 161 -5.91 12.74 6.87
C GLY A 161 -6.17 12.19 8.28
N CYS A 162 -5.32 11.25 8.71
CA CYS A 162 -5.34 10.69 10.05
C CYS A 162 -4.24 11.30 10.92
N GLU A 163 -4.40 11.28 12.24
CA GLU A 163 -3.32 11.58 13.17
C GLU A 163 -2.29 10.45 13.19
N ALA A 164 -1.05 10.76 13.61
CA ALA A 164 0.04 9.79 13.64
C ALA A 164 -0.33 8.60 14.56
N GLY A 165 -0.28 7.39 14.01
CA GLY A 165 -0.63 6.18 14.73
C GLY A 165 -2.13 5.93 14.95
N GLU A 166 -3.03 6.83 14.48
CA GLU A 166 -4.48 6.71 14.68
C GLU A 166 -5.23 6.57 13.34
N PRO A 167 -5.35 5.35 12.80
CA PRO A 167 -6.13 5.13 11.58
C PRO A 167 -7.63 5.28 11.84
N THR A 168 -8.42 5.53 10.79
CA THR A 168 -9.88 5.55 10.89
C THR A 168 -10.45 4.24 11.43
N PHE A 169 -9.82 3.11 11.11
CA PHE A 169 -10.19 1.78 11.61
C PHE A 169 -8.94 0.92 11.75
N ARG A 170 -8.86 0.17 12.87
CA ARG A 170 -7.77 -0.78 13.13
C ARG A 170 -8.28 -2.17 13.44
N TYR A 171 -7.76 -3.14 12.72
CA TYR A 171 -7.94 -4.57 12.97
C TYR A 171 -6.61 -5.29 12.80
N ASP A 172 -5.82 -5.28 13.85
CA ASP A 172 -4.46 -5.80 13.88
C ASP A 172 -4.40 -7.34 13.97
N LEU A 173 -3.19 -7.88 13.91
CA LEU A 173 -2.92 -9.30 13.98
C LEU A 173 -3.43 -9.92 15.31
N LEU A 174 -3.19 -9.24 16.43
CA LEU A 174 -3.57 -9.75 17.75
C LEU A 174 -5.09 -9.87 17.88
N LYS A 175 -5.81 -8.88 17.38
CA LYS A 175 -7.27 -8.89 17.34
C LYS A 175 -7.80 -9.98 16.43
N GLY A 176 -7.19 -10.15 15.23
CA GLY A 176 -7.55 -11.22 14.30
C GLY A 176 -7.34 -12.62 14.88
N VAL A 177 -6.27 -12.83 15.64
CA VAL A 177 -6.01 -14.09 16.36
C VAL A 177 -7.01 -14.29 17.51
N LYS A 178 -7.27 -13.25 18.31
CA LYS A 178 -8.23 -13.30 19.42
C LYS A 178 -9.65 -13.64 18.93
N ASP A 179 -10.03 -13.10 17.78
CA ASP A 179 -11.35 -13.33 17.18
C ASP A 179 -11.40 -14.65 16.35
N ASN A 180 -10.32 -15.45 16.36
CA ASN A 180 -10.18 -16.73 15.64
C ASN A 180 -10.26 -16.62 14.10
N PHE A 181 -10.01 -15.45 13.52
CA PHE A 181 -9.89 -15.29 12.07
C PHE A 181 -8.48 -15.53 11.56
N LEU A 182 -7.48 -15.38 12.42
CA LEU A 182 -6.07 -15.64 12.10
C LEU A 182 -5.48 -16.68 13.05
N ILE A 183 -4.54 -17.46 12.53
CA ILE A 183 -3.75 -18.40 13.32
C ILE A 183 -2.66 -17.62 14.05
N ASN A 184 -2.39 -17.99 15.31
CA ASN A 184 -1.30 -17.39 16.07
C ASN A 184 0.04 -17.70 15.38
N PRO A 185 0.82 -16.70 14.96
CA PRO A 185 2.09 -16.94 14.29
C PRO A 185 3.10 -17.57 15.26
N VAL A 186 3.77 -18.63 14.82
CA VAL A 186 4.91 -19.20 15.52
C VAL A 186 6.17 -18.55 14.98
N VAL A 187 6.88 -17.82 15.81
CA VAL A 187 8.17 -17.25 15.45
C VAL A 187 9.23 -18.32 15.68
N VAL A 188 9.86 -18.80 14.62
CA VAL A 188 11.03 -19.65 14.67
C VAL A 188 12.27 -18.76 14.54
N ASP A 189 13.04 -18.66 15.62
CA ASP A 189 14.32 -17.95 15.61
C ASP A 189 15.38 -18.85 14.96
N ALA A 190 15.71 -18.56 13.71
CA ALA A 190 16.72 -19.28 12.95
C ALA A 190 18.08 -18.54 13.01
N ARG A 191 18.49 -18.12 14.22
CA ARG A 191 19.81 -17.50 14.38
C ARG A 191 20.90 -18.50 14.01
N THR A 192 21.81 -18.06 13.14
CA THR A 192 23.09 -18.72 12.91
C THR A 192 24.08 -18.27 13.97
N GLU A 193 25.28 -18.87 14.01
CA GLU A 193 26.38 -18.41 14.87
C GLU A 193 26.76 -16.95 14.64
N ILE A 194 26.38 -16.40 13.48
CA ILE A 194 26.52 -14.99 13.14
C ILE A 194 25.28 -14.27 13.68
N THR A 195 25.34 -13.84 14.92
CA THR A 195 24.27 -13.01 15.52
C THR A 195 24.47 -11.54 15.17
N THR A 196 23.38 -10.77 15.18
CA THR A 196 23.43 -9.31 14.99
C THR A 196 24.43 -8.65 15.94
N GLU A 197 24.61 -9.21 17.13
CA GLU A 197 25.56 -8.74 18.15
C GLU A 197 27.01 -8.99 17.76
N LEU A 198 27.33 -10.12 17.12
CA LEU A 198 28.65 -10.41 16.56
C LEU A 198 28.97 -9.52 15.35
N LEU A 199 27.99 -9.30 14.47
CA LEU A 199 28.10 -8.38 13.35
C LEU A 199 28.33 -6.93 13.79
N SER A 200 27.63 -6.50 14.83
CA SER A 200 27.73 -5.15 15.38
C SER A 200 29.12 -4.89 16.03
N LYS A 201 29.69 -5.88 16.71
CA LYS A 201 30.95 -5.72 17.44
C LYS A 201 32.21 -5.97 16.59
N ASN A 202 32.18 -6.97 15.74
CA ASN A 202 33.41 -7.48 15.07
C ASN A 202 33.33 -7.36 13.54
N GLY A 203 32.17 -7.08 12.95
CA GLY A 203 31.93 -7.26 11.54
C GLY A 203 31.97 -8.74 11.12
N TYR A 204 31.58 -9.05 9.90
CA TYR A 204 31.70 -10.36 9.29
C TYR A 204 32.48 -10.24 7.98
N ALA A 205 33.60 -10.93 7.89
CA ALA A 205 34.43 -10.96 6.70
C ALA A 205 33.96 -12.05 5.74
N VAL A 206 33.57 -11.65 4.54
CA VAL A 206 33.25 -12.58 3.45
C VAL A 206 34.45 -12.60 2.49
N ARG A 207 34.95 -13.80 2.23
CA ARG A 207 35.98 -14.00 1.20
C ARG A 207 35.26 -14.36 -0.10
N ALA A 208 35.41 -13.51 -1.07
CA ALA A 208 34.95 -13.78 -2.44
C ALA A 208 36.14 -13.83 -3.39
N ILE A 209 36.01 -14.57 -4.47
CA ILE A 209 36.97 -14.55 -5.57
C ILE A 209 36.40 -13.61 -6.62
N SER A 210 37.16 -12.59 -7.01
CA SER A 210 36.77 -11.70 -8.11
C SER A 210 36.76 -12.44 -9.44
N ASP A 211 36.11 -11.89 -10.44
CA ASP A 211 36.10 -12.42 -11.82
C ASP A 211 37.54 -12.49 -12.42
N GLU A 212 38.47 -11.76 -11.84
CA GLU A 212 39.89 -11.76 -12.21
C GLU A 212 40.72 -12.76 -11.39
N GLY A 213 40.12 -13.53 -10.48
CA GLY A 213 40.75 -14.57 -9.67
C GLY A 213 41.46 -14.06 -8.42
N GLU A 214 41.28 -12.82 -8.03
CA GLU A 214 41.84 -12.27 -6.81
C GLU A 214 40.90 -12.51 -5.61
N ASN A 215 41.50 -12.83 -4.45
CA ASN A 215 40.75 -12.96 -3.19
C ASN A 215 40.37 -11.58 -2.67
N ILE A 216 39.08 -11.29 -2.61
CA ILE A 216 38.54 -10.09 -2.00
C ILE A 216 37.99 -10.47 -0.61
N GLU A 217 38.40 -9.73 0.40
CA GLU A 217 37.87 -9.85 1.75
C GLU A 217 37.09 -8.57 2.06
N GLU A 218 35.75 -8.68 2.18
CA GLU A 218 34.86 -7.55 2.49
C GLU A 218 34.27 -7.75 3.89
N VAL A 219 34.43 -6.76 4.76
CA VAL A 219 33.95 -6.80 6.14
C VAL A 219 32.58 -6.09 6.19
N PHE A 220 31.52 -6.84 6.42
CA PHE A 220 30.19 -6.32 6.63
C PHE A 220 29.99 -5.99 8.10
N THR A 221 29.50 -4.77 8.37
CA THR A 221 29.12 -4.28 9.70
C THR A 221 27.63 -3.94 9.71
N GLU A 222 27.07 -3.66 10.89
CA GLU A 222 25.64 -3.29 11.06
C GLU A 222 25.16 -2.14 10.15
N LYS A 223 26.09 -1.32 9.63
CA LYS A 223 25.76 -0.22 8.69
C LYS A 223 25.41 -0.71 7.28
N HIS A 224 25.64 -1.96 6.96
CA HIS A 224 25.37 -2.55 5.63
C HIS A 224 24.06 -3.36 5.57
N TYR A 225 23.27 -3.39 6.66
CA TYR A 225 21.97 -4.09 6.74
C TYR A 225 20.80 -3.14 6.96
#